data_3d10340f98e691f850fc63429755a997
#
_entry.id   3d10340f98e691f850fc63429755a997
#
_cell.length_a   1.000
_cell.length_b   1.000
_cell.length_c   1.000
_cell.angle_alpha   90.00
_cell.angle_beta   90.00
_cell.angle_gamma   90.00
#
_symmetry.space_group_name_H-M   'P 1'
#
loop_
_entity.id
_entity.type
_entity.pdbx_description
1 polymer ?
#
loop_
_entity_poly.entity_id
_entity_poly.type
_entity_poly.pdbx_seq_one_letter_code
_entity_poly.pdbx_strand_id
1 'polypeptide(L)'
;MKKIILLMVLIGLPISLVAQEVPDPLTAGYSQCKFLPGKGMESLEEYIELFNEELDKAGIEMGSAMLMPFFKTNISEYDVLWVNTWEDNTQAGKAMDWWLSDAGEKSRDAWPMFCDTQVLTYQWWMEMVTDRDDFEGQNFSASYYTCNLSDGKNLSDAYLASNAELKLAHSKGSKSSSALIRPASGTNVGEFPFDFVRLFTNPSFENWGEAVDGWYDNVRGSAESNKVRDAYDCNGSTLFTGRIVR
;
A
#
# COMPACT_ATOMS: atom_id res chain seq x y z
N MET A 1 53.57 52.33 1.09
CA MET A 1 52.20 51.89 0.67
C MET A 1 52.23 50.36 0.56
N LYS A 2 51.72 49.63 1.58
CA LYS A 2 51.64 48.18 1.60
C LYS A 2 50.27 47.74 1.09
N LYS A 3 50.23 47.03 -0.06
CA LYS A 3 48.99 46.43 -0.59
C LYS A 3 48.72 45.13 0.15
N ILE A 4 47.63 45.07 0.91
CA ILE A 4 47.08 43.87 1.54
C ILE A 4 46.23 43.20 0.48
N ILE A 5 46.64 41.98 0.02
CA ILE A 5 45.87 41.12 -0.84
C ILE A 5 44.99 40.26 0.09
N LEU A 6 43.66 40.51 0.04
CA LEU A 6 42.69 39.73 0.78
C LEU A 6 42.36 38.46 -0.03
N LEU A 7 42.89 37.33 0.42
CA LEU A 7 42.65 35.99 -0.20
C LEU A 7 41.32 35.49 0.33
N MET A 8 40.24 35.57 -0.47
CA MET A 8 38.97 34.92 -0.15
C MET A 8 39.14 33.41 -0.40
N VAL A 9 39.24 32.65 0.68
CA VAL A 9 39.13 31.19 0.65
C VAL A 9 37.64 30.85 0.59
N LEU A 10 37.12 30.50 -0.59
CA LEU A 10 35.83 29.86 -0.75
C LEU A 10 35.92 28.44 -0.17
N ILE A 11 35.44 28.27 1.06
CA ILE A 11 35.21 26.95 1.66
C ILE A 11 33.97 26.37 0.96
N GLY A 12 34.21 25.59 -0.09
CA GLY A 12 33.16 24.74 -0.69
C GLY A 12 32.80 23.65 0.31
N LEU A 13 31.70 23.85 1.06
CA LEU A 13 31.09 22.77 1.82
C LEU A 13 30.62 21.71 0.81
N PRO A 14 31.01 20.43 0.97
CA PRO A 14 30.42 19.37 0.18
C PRO A 14 28.94 19.30 0.53
N ILE A 15 28.07 19.68 -0.39
CA ILE A 15 26.66 19.35 -0.33
C ILE A 15 26.60 17.84 -0.53
N SER A 16 26.56 17.09 0.57
CA SER A 16 26.23 15.66 0.53
C SER A 16 24.80 15.57 -0.01
N LEU A 17 24.66 15.30 -1.29
CA LEU A 17 23.41 14.80 -1.87
C LEU A 17 23.15 13.46 -1.17
N VAL A 18 22.34 13.47 -0.12
CA VAL A 18 21.77 12.24 0.44
C VAL A 18 20.91 11.68 -0.69
N ALA A 19 21.40 10.65 -1.36
CA ALA A 19 20.59 9.88 -2.29
C ALA A 19 19.37 9.39 -1.50
N GLN A 20 18.20 9.67 -1.98
CA GLN A 20 16.98 9.17 -1.36
C GLN A 20 16.97 7.66 -1.59
N GLU A 21 17.13 6.88 -0.51
CA GLU A 21 17.10 5.42 -0.57
C GLU A 21 15.65 4.93 -0.60
N VAL A 22 15.43 3.82 -1.33
CA VAL A 22 14.18 3.08 -1.28
C VAL A 22 14.15 2.35 0.06
N PRO A 23 13.11 2.51 0.89
CA PRO A 23 13.04 1.84 2.18
C PRO A 23 12.87 0.32 2.01
N ASP A 24 13.11 -0.42 3.08
CA ASP A 24 12.75 -1.83 3.14
C ASP A 24 11.22 -1.98 3.02
N PRO A 25 10.74 -3.01 2.30
CA PRO A 25 9.31 -3.21 2.12
C PRO A 25 8.67 -3.85 3.34
N LEU A 26 7.42 -3.52 3.60
CA LEU A 26 6.54 -4.34 4.44
C LEU A 26 6.19 -5.63 3.69
N THR A 27 5.95 -6.70 4.44
CA THR A 27 5.34 -7.92 3.91
C THR A 27 3.81 -7.81 4.03
N ALA A 28 3.07 -8.21 2.99
CA ALA A 28 1.62 -8.21 3.05
C ALA A 28 1.01 -9.43 2.35
N GLY A 29 -0.07 -9.94 2.93
CA GLY A 29 -0.89 -11.01 2.34
C GLY A 29 -2.21 -10.46 1.83
N TYR A 30 -2.56 -10.76 0.59
CA TYR A 30 -3.82 -10.42 -0.04
C TYR A 30 -4.63 -11.68 -0.28
N SER A 31 -5.88 -11.72 0.20
CA SER A 31 -6.80 -12.84 0.03
C SER A 31 -8.10 -12.37 -0.58
N GLN A 32 -8.44 -12.87 -1.77
CA GLN A 32 -9.73 -12.64 -2.41
C GLN A 32 -10.73 -13.66 -1.89
N CYS A 33 -11.75 -13.20 -1.18
CA CYS A 33 -12.63 -14.06 -0.41
C CYS A 33 -14.10 -13.84 -0.75
N LYS A 34 -14.88 -14.95 -0.69
CA LYS A 34 -16.35 -14.97 -0.77
C LYS A 34 -16.93 -15.46 0.55
N PHE A 35 -18.06 -14.91 0.94
CA PHE A 35 -18.77 -15.42 2.10
C PHE A 35 -19.23 -16.87 1.89
N LEU A 36 -19.12 -17.68 2.92
CA LEU A 36 -19.69 -19.00 2.96
C LEU A 36 -21.24 -18.92 2.92
N PRO A 37 -21.95 -19.96 2.46
CA PRO A 37 -23.41 -19.97 2.45
C PRO A 37 -24.02 -19.61 3.82
N GLY A 38 -24.89 -18.62 3.83
CA GLY A 38 -25.55 -18.11 5.06
C GLY A 38 -24.67 -17.21 5.92
N LYS A 39 -23.45 -16.88 5.49
CA LYS A 39 -22.56 -15.90 6.13
C LYS A 39 -22.59 -14.57 5.38
N GLY A 40 -22.20 -13.50 6.06
CA GLY A 40 -22.15 -12.15 5.52
C GLY A 40 -21.34 -11.21 6.42
N MET A 41 -21.57 -9.91 6.26
CA MET A 41 -20.83 -8.88 7.02
C MET A 41 -21.00 -9.04 8.54
N GLU A 42 -22.21 -9.38 9.03
CA GLU A 42 -22.43 -9.62 10.46
C GLU A 42 -21.52 -10.74 11.00
N SER A 43 -21.42 -11.87 10.28
CA SER A 43 -20.51 -12.96 10.66
C SER A 43 -19.04 -12.55 10.58
N LEU A 44 -18.69 -11.63 9.68
CA LEU A 44 -17.32 -11.11 9.57
C LEU A 44 -16.99 -10.16 10.73
N GLU A 45 -17.94 -9.33 11.18
CA GLU A 45 -17.76 -8.47 12.35
C GLU A 45 -17.52 -9.31 13.62
N GLU A 46 -18.34 -10.33 13.87
CA GLU A 46 -18.15 -11.26 15.00
C GLU A 46 -16.78 -11.96 14.91
N TYR A 47 -16.36 -12.34 13.70
CA TYR A 47 -15.04 -12.94 13.48
C TYR A 47 -13.89 -11.97 13.77
N ILE A 48 -13.99 -10.70 13.38
CA ILE A 48 -12.95 -9.68 13.60
C ILE A 48 -12.68 -9.52 15.10
N GLU A 49 -13.71 -9.48 15.93
CA GLU A 49 -13.57 -9.39 17.38
C GLU A 49 -12.81 -10.62 17.93
N LEU A 50 -13.25 -11.81 17.55
CA LEU A 50 -12.59 -13.07 17.94
C LEU A 50 -11.12 -13.12 17.47
N PHE A 51 -10.87 -12.78 16.21
CA PHE A 51 -9.54 -12.82 15.60
C PHE A 51 -8.56 -11.92 16.34
N ASN A 52 -8.98 -10.70 16.66
CA ASN A 52 -8.17 -9.75 17.41
C ASN A 52 -7.83 -10.27 18.82
N GLU A 53 -8.82 -10.83 19.53
CA GLU A 53 -8.59 -11.44 20.85
C GLU A 53 -7.58 -12.61 20.80
N GLU A 54 -7.70 -13.48 19.81
CA GLU A 54 -6.82 -14.65 19.69
C GLU A 54 -5.39 -14.24 19.29
N LEU A 55 -5.24 -13.23 18.42
CA LEU A 55 -3.92 -12.67 18.09
C LEU A 55 -3.26 -12.00 19.30
N ASP A 56 -4.03 -11.24 20.11
CA ASP A 56 -3.51 -10.60 21.33
C ASP A 56 -3.02 -11.64 22.34
N LYS A 57 -3.81 -12.72 22.54
CA LYS A 57 -3.42 -13.84 23.40
C LYS A 57 -2.15 -14.55 22.94
N ALA A 58 -1.97 -14.63 21.62
CA ALA A 58 -0.80 -15.28 21.01
C ALA A 58 0.42 -14.34 20.91
N GLY A 59 0.26 -13.04 21.17
CA GLY A 59 1.33 -12.04 21.00
C GLY A 59 1.74 -11.87 19.53
N ILE A 60 0.81 -12.03 18.60
CA ILE A 60 1.06 -11.85 17.16
C ILE A 60 0.84 -10.38 16.77
N GLU A 61 1.90 -9.76 16.30
CA GLU A 61 1.87 -8.38 15.79
C GLU A 61 1.65 -8.37 14.28
N MET A 62 0.54 -7.77 13.84
CA MET A 62 0.19 -7.60 12.44
C MET A 62 -0.87 -6.50 12.29
N GLY A 63 -0.94 -5.90 11.12
CA GLY A 63 -2.06 -5.08 10.71
C GLY A 63 -3.03 -5.88 9.85
N SER A 64 -4.32 -5.53 9.90
CA SER A 64 -5.32 -6.12 9.02
C SER A 64 -6.32 -5.08 8.53
N ALA A 65 -6.73 -5.21 7.27
CA ALA A 65 -7.78 -4.40 6.68
C ALA A 65 -8.71 -5.28 5.84
N MET A 66 -9.98 -4.93 5.82
CA MET A 66 -10.93 -5.46 4.84
C MET A 66 -11.26 -4.40 3.80
N LEU A 67 -11.31 -4.80 2.54
CA LEU A 67 -11.61 -3.94 1.40
C LEU A 67 -12.77 -4.55 0.62
N MET A 68 -13.80 -3.75 0.34
CA MET A 68 -14.93 -4.15 -0.48
C MET A 68 -14.88 -3.39 -1.80
N PRO A 69 -14.98 -4.08 -2.96
CA PRO A 69 -14.98 -3.42 -4.25
C PRO A 69 -16.12 -2.40 -4.36
N PHE A 70 -15.80 -1.14 -4.71
CA PHE A 70 -16.76 -0.07 -4.88
C PHE A 70 -16.99 0.25 -6.36
N PHE A 71 -15.92 0.57 -7.10
CA PHE A 71 -15.92 0.67 -8.56
C PHE A 71 -14.89 -0.27 -9.17
N LYS A 72 -15.31 -1.13 -10.09
CA LYS A 72 -14.45 -2.07 -10.79
C LYS A 72 -14.98 -2.39 -12.19
N THR A 73 -14.07 -2.76 -13.09
CA THR A 73 -14.40 -3.01 -14.51
C THR A 73 -15.08 -4.36 -14.75
N ASN A 74 -14.82 -5.35 -13.90
CA ASN A 74 -15.44 -6.68 -13.99
C ASN A 74 -16.29 -6.93 -12.75
N ILE A 75 -17.38 -7.68 -12.91
CA ILE A 75 -18.11 -8.24 -11.76
C ILE A 75 -17.10 -9.10 -11.02
N SER A 76 -16.77 -8.71 -9.79
CA SER A 76 -15.76 -9.40 -9.05
C SER A 76 -16.25 -10.79 -8.67
N GLU A 77 -15.32 -11.69 -8.73
CA GLU A 77 -15.53 -13.04 -8.30
C GLU A 77 -15.39 -13.18 -6.76
N TYR A 78 -15.12 -12.09 -6.04
CA TYR A 78 -14.99 -12.04 -4.59
C TYR A 78 -15.78 -10.89 -3.95
N ASP A 79 -16.15 -11.06 -2.68
CA ASP A 79 -16.92 -10.08 -1.88
C ASP A 79 -15.99 -9.16 -1.10
N VAL A 80 -14.89 -9.71 -0.58
CA VAL A 80 -13.92 -9.05 0.28
C VAL A 80 -12.50 -9.34 -0.20
N LEU A 81 -11.67 -8.32 -0.26
CA LEU A 81 -10.22 -8.43 -0.29
C LEU A 81 -9.71 -8.24 1.14
N TRP A 82 -9.29 -9.33 1.78
CA TRP A 82 -8.70 -9.30 3.10
C TRP A 82 -7.20 -9.08 2.98
N VAL A 83 -6.68 -8.09 3.69
CA VAL A 83 -5.27 -7.70 3.64
C VAL A 83 -4.67 -7.80 5.03
N ASN A 84 -3.60 -8.57 5.14
CA ASN A 84 -2.76 -8.63 6.34
C ASN A 84 -1.41 -7.99 6.03
N THR A 85 -0.84 -7.26 6.99
CA THR A 85 0.47 -6.61 6.86
C THR A 85 1.36 -6.93 8.05
N TRP A 86 2.64 -7.13 7.78
CA TRP A 86 3.69 -7.42 8.77
C TRP A 86 4.90 -6.53 8.48
N GLU A 87 5.63 -6.19 9.51
CA GLU A 87 6.85 -5.39 9.38
C GLU A 87 7.89 -6.11 8.49
N ASP A 88 8.00 -7.44 8.66
CA ASP A 88 8.93 -8.27 7.92
C ASP A 88 8.42 -9.71 7.69
N ASN A 89 9.21 -10.50 6.96
CA ASN A 89 8.91 -11.91 6.69
C ASN A 89 8.95 -12.79 7.95
N THR A 90 9.71 -12.40 8.99
CA THR A 90 9.78 -13.17 10.24
C THR A 90 8.48 -13.05 11.01
N GLN A 91 7.91 -11.85 11.09
CA GLN A 91 6.58 -11.65 11.68
C GLN A 91 5.49 -12.35 10.86
N ALA A 92 5.54 -12.24 9.52
CA ALA A 92 4.64 -12.98 8.65
C ALA A 92 4.70 -14.49 8.91
N GLY A 93 5.92 -15.06 9.01
CA GLY A 93 6.13 -16.48 9.33
C GLY A 93 5.54 -16.88 10.68
N LYS A 94 5.75 -16.09 11.74
CA LYS A 94 5.15 -16.33 13.05
C LYS A 94 3.62 -16.33 13.02
N ALA A 95 3.01 -15.41 12.28
CA ALA A 95 1.57 -15.36 12.12
C ALA A 95 1.03 -16.59 11.35
N MET A 96 1.75 -17.04 10.32
CA MET A 96 1.41 -18.25 9.57
C MET A 96 1.55 -19.52 10.43
N ASP A 97 2.63 -19.64 11.21
CA ASP A 97 2.84 -20.75 12.13
C ASP A 97 1.72 -20.81 13.19
N TRP A 98 1.37 -19.66 13.77
CA TRP A 98 0.22 -19.56 14.68
C TRP A 98 -1.08 -20.00 13.99
N TRP A 99 -1.35 -19.46 12.81
CA TRP A 99 -2.56 -19.80 12.04
C TRP A 99 -2.67 -21.30 11.79
N LEU A 100 -1.57 -21.99 11.51
CA LEU A 100 -1.54 -23.43 11.22
C LEU A 100 -1.50 -24.33 12.48
N SER A 101 -1.19 -23.77 13.64
CA SER A 101 -1.11 -24.51 14.93
C SER A 101 -2.49 -24.74 15.55
N ASP A 102 -2.52 -25.55 16.63
CA ASP A 102 -3.72 -25.76 17.46
C ASP A 102 -4.20 -24.43 18.09
N ALA A 103 -3.27 -23.50 18.39
CA ALA A 103 -3.61 -22.19 18.93
C ALA A 103 -4.42 -21.32 17.97
N GLY A 104 -4.25 -21.50 16.66
CA GLY A 104 -5.01 -20.81 15.62
C GLY A 104 -6.32 -21.51 15.19
N GLU A 105 -6.60 -22.72 15.72
CA GLU A 105 -7.74 -23.54 15.30
C GLU A 105 -9.08 -22.79 15.45
N LYS A 106 -9.31 -22.15 16.59
CA LYS A 106 -10.52 -21.41 16.87
C LYS A 106 -10.80 -20.28 15.85
N SER A 107 -9.74 -19.57 15.43
CA SER A 107 -9.83 -18.54 14.42
C SER A 107 -10.08 -19.13 13.00
N ARG A 108 -9.44 -20.25 12.68
CA ARG A 108 -9.69 -20.92 11.39
C ARG A 108 -11.11 -21.43 11.27
N ASP A 109 -11.62 -22.06 12.32
CA ASP A 109 -12.98 -22.64 12.34
C ASP A 109 -14.07 -21.59 12.31
N ALA A 110 -13.81 -20.42 12.89
CA ALA A 110 -14.74 -19.29 12.88
C ALA A 110 -14.69 -18.46 11.57
N TRP A 111 -13.68 -18.67 10.69
CA TRP A 111 -13.51 -17.90 9.46
C TRP A 111 -14.75 -17.99 8.56
N PRO A 112 -15.44 -16.87 8.27
CA PRO A 112 -16.75 -16.92 7.60
C PRO A 112 -16.68 -16.91 6.07
N MET A 113 -15.48 -17.04 5.50
CA MET A 113 -15.26 -16.88 4.06
C MET A 113 -14.43 -18.04 3.49
N PHE A 114 -14.53 -18.22 2.18
CA PHE A 114 -13.61 -19.01 1.37
C PHE A 114 -12.77 -18.07 0.50
N CYS A 115 -11.45 -18.25 0.52
CA CYS A 115 -10.52 -17.45 -0.26
C CYS A 115 -9.83 -18.31 -1.30
N ASP A 116 -10.12 -18.08 -2.58
CA ASP A 116 -9.58 -18.86 -3.71
C ASP A 116 -8.24 -18.33 -4.23
N THR A 117 -7.95 -17.06 -3.96
CA THR A 117 -6.68 -16.44 -4.35
C THR A 117 -6.01 -15.84 -3.12
N GLN A 118 -4.77 -16.25 -2.86
CA GLN A 118 -3.95 -15.75 -1.77
C GLN A 118 -2.55 -15.44 -2.30
N VAL A 119 -2.11 -14.19 -2.12
CA VAL A 119 -0.83 -13.71 -2.64
C VAL A 119 -0.04 -13.03 -1.54
N LEU A 120 1.20 -13.46 -1.33
CA LEU A 120 2.17 -12.74 -0.52
C LEU A 120 2.85 -11.69 -1.40
N THR A 121 3.01 -10.49 -0.88
CA THR A 121 3.57 -9.34 -1.60
C THR A 121 4.56 -8.58 -0.74
N TYR A 122 5.39 -7.77 -1.39
CA TYR A 122 6.17 -6.72 -0.78
C TYR A 122 5.57 -5.37 -1.11
N GLN A 123 5.49 -4.47 -0.10
CA GLN A 123 4.93 -3.14 -0.22
C GLN A 123 5.95 -2.08 0.18
N TRP A 124 6.26 -1.16 -0.75
CA TRP A 124 7.10 0.00 -0.51
C TRP A 124 6.24 1.24 -0.33
N TRP A 125 5.92 1.57 0.91
CA TRP A 125 5.18 2.77 1.23
C TRP A 125 6.04 4.02 1.04
N MET A 126 5.43 5.05 0.48
CA MET A 126 6.01 6.39 0.34
C MET A 126 5.76 7.18 1.61
N GLU A 127 6.38 8.36 1.72
CA GLU A 127 6.16 9.27 2.84
C GLU A 127 4.68 9.55 3.03
N MET A 128 4.15 9.25 4.22
CA MET A 128 2.77 9.48 4.59
C MET A 128 2.63 10.82 5.31
N VAL A 129 1.53 11.53 5.07
CA VAL A 129 1.13 12.76 5.78
C VAL A 129 -0.09 12.55 6.67
N THR A 130 -0.59 11.32 6.70
CA THR A 130 -1.71 10.88 7.52
C THR A 130 -1.23 9.77 8.44
N ASP A 131 -1.63 9.82 9.69
CA ASP A 131 -1.37 8.77 10.65
C ASP A 131 -2.39 7.64 10.52
N ARG A 132 -2.08 6.47 11.09
CA ARG A 132 -3.01 5.34 11.12
C ARG A 132 -4.34 5.72 11.77
N ASP A 133 -4.30 6.56 12.78
CA ASP A 133 -5.48 7.02 13.54
C ASP A 133 -6.46 7.79 12.64
N ASP A 134 -6.00 8.41 11.54
CA ASP A 134 -6.86 9.06 10.55
C ASP A 134 -7.77 8.06 9.80
N PHE A 135 -7.43 6.77 9.84
CA PHE A 135 -8.18 5.68 9.20
C PHE A 135 -8.97 4.84 10.20
N GLU A 136 -8.73 4.99 11.51
CA GLU A 136 -9.33 4.16 12.54
C GLU A 136 -10.83 4.47 12.71
N GLY A 137 -11.65 3.40 12.72
CA GLY A 137 -13.09 3.52 12.87
C GLY A 137 -13.84 4.18 11.70
N GLN A 138 -13.14 4.51 10.60
CA GLN A 138 -13.71 5.15 9.42
C GLN A 138 -13.53 4.26 8.18
N ASN A 139 -14.43 4.46 7.20
CA ASN A 139 -14.23 3.89 5.89
C ASN A 139 -13.24 4.77 5.11
N PHE A 140 -12.17 4.18 4.64
CA PHE A 140 -11.21 4.82 3.75
C PHE A 140 -11.41 4.37 2.30
N SER A 141 -10.85 5.09 1.34
CA SER A 141 -10.79 4.66 -0.05
C SER A 141 -9.43 4.07 -0.38
N ALA A 142 -9.41 3.00 -1.18
CA ALA A 142 -8.19 2.41 -1.72
C ALA A 142 -8.33 2.18 -3.22
N SER A 143 -7.39 2.74 -4.00
CA SER A 143 -7.34 2.59 -5.46
C SER A 143 -6.11 1.79 -5.85
N TYR A 144 -6.31 0.70 -6.58
CA TYR A 144 -5.24 -0.18 -7.08
C TYR A 144 -5.12 -0.04 -8.58
N TYR A 145 -3.92 0.25 -9.07
CA TYR A 145 -3.59 0.40 -10.49
C TYR A 145 -2.54 -0.65 -10.87
N THR A 146 -2.79 -1.43 -11.91
CA THR A 146 -1.78 -2.33 -12.48
C THR A 146 -0.84 -1.54 -13.38
N CYS A 147 0.48 -1.70 -13.19
CA CYS A 147 1.48 -0.86 -13.82
C CYS A 147 2.60 -1.69 -14.45
N ASN A 148 3.12 -1.19 -15.58
CA ASN A 148 4.28 -1.77 -16.28
C ASN A 148 5.42 -0.75 -16.32
N LEU A 149 6.62 -1.22 -16.05
CA LEU A 149 7.83 -0.41 -16.12
C LEU A 149 8.14 -0.04 -17.58
N SER A 150 8.62 1.17 -17.78
CA SER A 150 9.14 1.60 -19.08
C SER A 150 10.47 0.90 -19.38
N ASP A 151 10.84 0.81 -20.65
CA ASP A 151 12.06 0.17 -21.10
C ASP A 151 13.30 0.70 -20.36
N GLY A 152 14.09 -0.23 -19.80
CA GLY A 152 15.31 0.08 -19.05
C GLY A 152 15.09 0.67 -17.66
N LYS A 153 13.84 0.75 -17.18
CA LYS A 153 13.49 1.18 -15.82
C LYS A 153 13.31 0.00 -14.87
N ASN A 154 13.43 0.27 -13.59
CA ASN A 154 13.25 -0.71 -12.52
C ASN A 154 12.33 -0.15 -11.42
N LEU A 155 12.01 -0.99 -10.44
CA LEU A 155 11.08 -0.63 -9.35
C LEU A 155 11.60 0.55 -8.50
N SER A 156 12.91 0.68 -8.35
CA SER A 156 13.50 1.83 -7.64
C SER A 156 13.27 3.15 -8.39
N ASP A 157 13.39 3.14 -9.72
CA ASP A 157 13.07 4.31 -10.55
C ASP A 157 11.59 4.69 -10.39
N ALA A 158 10.70 3.70 -10.43
CA ALA A 158 9.26 3.90 -10.23
C ALA A 158 8.95 4.46 -8.84
N TYR A 159 9.59 3.92 -7.79
CA TYR A 159 9.42 4.38 -6.41
C TYR A 159 9.86 5.84 -6.26
N LEU A 160 11.06 6.19 -6.70
CA LEU A 160 11.62 7.53 -6.56
C LEU A 160 10.79 8.58 -7.32
N ALA A 161 10.33 8.25 -8.54
CA ALA A 161 9.46 9.12 -9.32
C ALA A 161 8.10 9.32 -8.63
N SER A 162 7.47 8.24 -8.16
CA SER A 162 6.19 8.27 -7.47
C SER A 162 6.24 9.03 -6.16
N ASN A 163 7.33 8.86 -5.38
CA ASN A 163 7.50 9.57 -4.11
C ASN A 163 7.69 11.08 -4.33
N ALA A 164 8.40 11.48 -5.38
CA ALA A 164 8.54 12.89 -5.74
C ALA A 164 7.20 13.51 -6.17
N GLU A 165 6.39 12.79 -6.97
CA GLU A 165 5.04 13.22 -7.36
C GLU A 165 4.12 13.34 -6.15
N LEU A 166 4.14 12.34 -5.24
CA LEU A 166 3.33 12.34 -4.02
C LEU A 166 3.70 13.53 -3.10
N LYS A 167 4.99 13.82 -2.91
CA LYS A 167 5.44 15.01 -2.16
C LYS A 167 4.94 16.31 -2.76
N LEU A 168 4.93 16.43 -4.09
CA LEU A 168 4.32 17.58 -4.76
C LEU A 168 2.82 17.65 -4.46
N ALA A 169 2.08 16.54 -4.57
CA ALA A 169 0.65 16.49 -4.24
C ALA A 169 0.38 16.88 -2.78
N HIS A 170 1.17 16.39 -1.82
CA HIS A 170 1.09 16.78 -0.40
C HIS A 170 1.31 18.28 -0.21
N SER A 171 2.27 18.90 -0.91
CA SER A 171 2.51 20.35 -0.87
C SER A 171 1.33 21.18 -1.40
N LYS A 172 0.40 20.52 -2.09
CA LYS A 172 -0.86 21.09 -2.63
C LYS A 172 -2.09 20.71 -1.82
N GLY A 173 -1.90 20.06 -0.67
CA GLY A 173 -2.96 19.71 0.27
C GLY A 173 -3.52 18.30 0.15
N SER A 174 -3.01 17.45 -0.74
CA SER A 174 -3.43 16.04 -0.82
C SER A 174 -3.11 15.31 0.48
N LYS A 175 -4.06 14.49 0.94
CA LYS A 175 -3.91 13.58 2.09
C LYS A 175 -3.71 12.12 1.68
N SER A 176 -3.48 11.86 0.39
CA SER A 176 -3.26 10.51 -0.13
C SER A 176 -1.98 9.91 0.43
N SER A 177 -2.03 8.63 0.77
CA SER A 177 -0.83 7.81 0.93
C SER A 177 -0.69 6.90 -0.29
N SER A 178 0.52 6.46 -0.62
CA SER A 178 0.77 5.60 -1.78
C SER A 178 1.82 4.56 -1.49
N ALA A 179 1.68 3.38 -2.12
CA ALA A 179 2.67 2.32 -2.08
C ALA A 179 2.84 1.67 -3.45
N LEU A 180 4.02 1.10 -3.70
CA LEU A 180 4.22 0.13 -4.77
C LEU A 180 4.14 -1.28 -4.18
N ILE A 181 3.44 -2.17 -4.86
CA ILE A 181 3.19 -3.55 -4.41
C ILE A 181 3.69 -4.50 -5.48
N ARG A 182 4.52 -5.45 -5.08
CA ARG A 182 5.01 -6.50 -5.97
C ARG A 182 4.70 -7.87 -5.40
N PRO A 183 4.12 -8.79 -6.18
CA PRO A 183 3.95 -10.18 -5.78
C PRO A 183 5.28 -10.84 -5.44
N ALA A 184 5.29 -11.65 -4.37
CA ALA A 184 6.45 -12.39 -3.90
C ALA A 184 6.22 -13.91 -3.92
N SER A 185 5.01 -14.37 -3.57
CA SER A 185 4.65 -15.79 -3.53
C SER A 185 3.15 -15.97 -3.72
N GLY A 186 2.72 -17.18 -4.04
CA GLY A 186 1.31 -17.52 -4.27
C GLY A 186 0.86 -17.27 -5.71
N THR A 187 1.78 -16.99 -6.61
CA THR A 187 1.50 -16.71 -8.01
C THR A 187 2.64 -17.21 -8.89
N ASN A 188 2.36 -17.51 -10.15
CA ASN A 188 3.40 -17.68 -11.15
C ASN A 188 3.91 -16.29 -11.56
N VAL A 189 5.02 -15.86 -10.99
CA VAL A 189 5.60 -14.50 -11.16
C VAL A 189 5.81 -14.11 -12.64
N GLY A 190 5.86 -15.08 -13.58
CA GLY A 190 5.95 -14.83 -15.01
C GLY A 190 4.59 -14.70 -15.74
N GLU A 191 3.46 -14.87 -15.03
CA GLU A 191 2.11 -14.84 -15.62
C GLU A 191 1.32 -13.58 -15.28
N PHE A 192 1.88 -12.66 -14.44
CA PHE A 192 1.25 -11.38 -14.22
C PHE A 192 1.38 -10.51 -15.46
N PRO A 193 0.28 -9.96 -15.97
CA PRO A 193 0.30 -9.04 -17.11
C PRO A 193 0.77 -7.63 -16.72
N PHE A 194 1.47 -7.49 -15.58
CA PHE A 194 1.99 -6.22 -15.05
C PHE A 194 3.24 -6.47 -14.17
N ASP A 195 4.08 -5.45 -14.02
CA ASP A 195 5.30 -5.54 -13.21
C ASP A 195 5.05 -5.27 -11.72
N PHE A 196 4.11 -4.38 -11.41
CA PHE A 196 3.72 -4.02 -10.05
C PHE A 196 2.32 -3.40 -10.00
N VAL A 197 1.81 -3.23 -8.79
CA VAL A 197 0.57 -2.49 -8.52
C VAL A 197 0.92 -1.21 -7.78
N ARG A 198 0.37 -0.07 -8.21
CA ARG A 198 0.39 1.17 -7.44
C ARG A 198 -0.89 1.30 -6.63
N LEU A 199 -0.74 1.44 -5.32
CA LEU A 199 -1.82 1.67 -4.38
C LEU A 199 -1.87 3.16 -4.00
N PHE A 200 -3.09 3.71 -3.95
CA PHE A 200 -3.39 4.97 -3.26
C PHE A 200 -4.45 4.72 -2.20
N THR A 201 -4.25 5.27 -1.01
CA THR A 201 -5.26 5.29 0.06
C THR A 201 -5.56 6.72 0.47
N ASN A 202 -6.81 6.99 0.83
CA ASN A 202 -7.25 8.29 1.35
C ASN A 202 -8.15 8.07 2.55
N PRO A 203 -8.10 8.93 3.59
CA PRO A 203 -8.89 8.76 4.82
C PRO A 203 -10.41 8.70 4.58
N SER A 204 -10.90 9.27 3.47
CA SER A 204 -12.30 9.23 3.07
C SER A 204 -12.46 9.27 1.55
N PHE A 205 -13.68 9.05 1.05
CA PHE A 205 -14.00 9.27 -0.37
C PHE A 205 -13.99 10.76 -0.76
N GLU A 206 -14.27 11.68 0.18
CA GLU A 206 -14.14 13.11 -0.05
C GLU A 206 -12.66 13.47 -0.31
N ASN A 207 -11.74 13.00 0.56
CA ASN A 207 -10.32 13.20 0.36
C ASN A 207 -9.79 12.53 -0.93
N TRP A 208 -10.38 11.41 -1.34
CA TRP A 208 -10.07 10.81 -2.64
C TRP A 208 -10.48 11.74 -3.79
N GLY A 209 -11.68 12.33 -3.74
CA GLY A 209 -12.14 13.31 -4.75
C GLY A 209 -11.23 14.54 -4.80
N GLU A 210 -10.93 15.14 -3.64
CA GLU A 210 -10.01 16.28 -3.52
C GLU A 210 -8.61 15.96 -4.08
N ALA A 211 -8.11 14.74 -3.81
CA ALA A 211 -6.81 14.31 -4.34
C ALA A 211 -6.81 14.15 -5.86
N VAL A 212 -7.89 13.62 -6.44
CA VAL A 212 -8.06 13.49 -7.90
C VAL A 212 -8.14 14.86 -8.55
N ASP A 213 -9.00 15.75 -8.07
CA ASP A 213 -9.14 17.11 -8.60
C ASP A 213 -7.82 17.89 -8.44
N GLY A 214 -7.21 17.83 -7.26
CA GLY A 214 -5.93 18.48 -6.99
C GLY A 214 -4.80 17.96 -7.87
N TRP A 215 -4.81 16.67 -8.23
CA TRP A 215 -3.83 16.13 -9.17
C TRP A 215 -4.00 16.70 -10.56
N TYR A 216 -5.24 16.79 -11.07
CA TYR A 216 -5.51 17.39 -12.38
C TYR A 216 -5.12 18.86 -12.43
N ASP A 217 -5.39 19.63 -11.36
CA ASP A 217 -5.20 21.08 -11.33
C ASP A 217 -3.73 21.48 -11.05
N ASN A 218 -2.99 20.68 -10.26
CA ASN A 218 -1.72 21.14 -9.69
C ASN A 218 -0.51 20.22 -9.97
N VAL A 219 -0.73 18.93 -10.28
CA VAL A 219 0.33 17.95 -10.38
C VAL A 219 0.53 17.47 -11.81
N ARG A 220 -0.57 17.26 -12.54
CA ARG A 220 -0.55 16.81 -13.92
C ARG A 220 0.28 17.75 -14.81
N GLY A 221 1.26 17.18 -15.53
CA GLY A 221 2.15 17.94 -16.42
C GLY A 221 3.32 18.62 -15.71
N SER A 222 3.45 18.47 -14.38
CA SER A 222 4.65 18.89 -13.64
C SER A 222 5.87 18.07 -14.06
N ALA A 223 7.06 18.51 -13.64
CA ALA A 223 8.30 17.74 -13.85
C ALA A 223 8.24 16.38 -13.13
N GLU A 224 7.61 16.32 -11.94
CA GLU A 224 7.44 15.13 -11.13
C GLU A 224 6.50 14.14 -11.81
N SER A 225 5.34 14.57 -12.29
CA SER A 225 4.40 13.68 -12.99
C SER A 225 4.94 13.20 -14.34
N ASN A 226 5.81 13.99 -14.99
CA ASN A 226 6.50 13.55 -16.20
C ASN A 226 7.50 12.45 -15.89
N LYS A 227 8.26 12.54 -14.77
CA LYS A 227 9.16 11.46 -14.32
C LYS A 227 8.43 10.16 -14.05
N VAL A 228 7.21 10.24 -13.49
CA VAL A 228 6.37 9.05 -13.31
C VAL A 228 6.04 8.42 -14.66
N ARG A 229 5.59 9.19 -15.64
CA ARG A 229 5.30 8.68 -17.01
C ARG A 229 6.53 8.14 -17.73
N ASP A 230 7.71 8.68 -17.44
CA ASP A 230 8.96 8.18 -17.99
C ASP A 230 9.40 6.86 -17.33
N ALA A 231 8.97 6.61 -16.08
CA ALA A 231 9.34 5.42 -15.32
C ALA A 231 8.40 4.24 -15.55
N TYR A 232 7.10 4.48 -15.70
CA TYR A 232 6.09 3.44 -15.89
C TYR A 232 4.76 3.99 -16.41
N ASP A 233 3.90 3.08 -16.88
CA ASP A 233 2.51 3.34 -17.25
C ASP A 233 1.57 2.41 -16.47
N CYS A 234 0.39 2.92 -16.10
CA CYS A 234 -0.61 2.17 -15.35
C CYS A 234 -1.92 2.06 -16.13
N ASN A 235 -2.48 0.87 -16.14
CA ASN A 235 -3.71 0.54 -16.83
C ASN A 235 -4.80 0.10 -15.85
N GLY A 236 -5.99 0.70 -16.01
CA GLY A 236 -7.15 0.36 -15.21
C GLY A 236 -6.98 0.68 -13.72
N SER A 237 -8.09 0.76 -13.03
CA SER A 237 -8.09 0.87 -11.57
C SER A 237 -9.29 0.17 -11.00
N THR A 238 -9.13 -0.35 -9.79
CA THR A 238 -10.25 -0.79 -8.95
C THR A 238 -10.27 0.07 -7.71
N LEU A 239 -11.43 0.65 -7.41
CA LEU A 239 -11.66 1.46 -6.22
C LEU A 239 -12.41 0.63 -5.20
N PHE A 240 -11.89 0.62 -3.98
CA PHE A 240 -12.45 -0.07 -2.83
C PHE A 240 -12.87 0.91 -1.75
N THR A 241 -13.89 0.53 -0.99
CA THR A 241 -14.06 1.03 0.38
C THR A 241 -13.35 0.08 1.33
N GLY A 242 -12.56 0.62 2.24
CA GLY A 242 -11.77 -0.16 3.18
C GLY A 242 -12.05 0.22 4.62
N ARG A 243 -11.75 -0.70 5.54
CA ARG A 243 -11.73 -0.45 6.97
C ARG A 243 -10.55 -1.19 7.59
N ILE A 244 -9.81 -0.50 8.48
CA ILE A 244 -8.81 -1.14 9.32
C ILE A 244 -9.55 -1.95 10.38
N VAL A 245 -9.17 -3.20 10.57
CA VAL A 245 -9.78 -4.13 11.52
C VAL A 245 -8.81 -4.56 12.62
N ARG A 246 -7.48 -4.27 12.42
CA ARG A 246 -6.42 -4.45 13.41
C ARG A 246 -5.26 -3.48 13.14
#